data_44b0397a9c5d54d8031ab8cfe6d10231
#
_entry.id   44b0397a9c5d54d8031ab8cfe6d10231
#
_cell.length_a   1.000
_cell.length_b   1.000
_cell.length_c   1.000
_cell.angle_alpha   90.00
_cell.angle_beta   90.00
_cell.angle_gamma   90.00
#
_symmetry.space_group_name_H-M   'P 1'
#
loop_
_entity.id
_entity.type
_entity.pdbx_description
1 polymer ?
#
loop_
_entity_poly.entity_id
_entity_poly.type
_entity_poly.pdbx_seq_one_letter_code
_entity_poly.pdbx_strand_id
1 'polypeptide(L)'
;DEPISALDVSIQAQIMNLLERLQAEKDLTYLFISHDLRAVRHLSDRVAVMYLGRIVELADGREIYNDPLMPYTQALISAVPLPDPELESKRERIILKGDVPSPMDPPRGCHFHTRCRYAIPDCSAVSPKLVEIKPRHYAACLRISQDHPNIEQNAAENLGVLSA
;
A
#
# COMPACT_ATOMS: atom_id res chain seq x y z
N ASP A 1 -1.80 -14.98 -9.19
CA ASP A 1 -1.91 -13.62 -9.72
C ASP A 1 -3.38 -13.33 -10.00
N GLU A 2 -3.93 -12.30 -9.39
CA GLU A 2 -5.31 -11.81 -9.51
C GLU A 2 -6.40 -12.91 -9.51
N PRO A 3 -6.41 -13.86 -8.57
CA PRO A 3 -7.28 -15.04 -8.66
C PRO A 3 -8.77 -14.75 -8.48
N ILE A 4 -9.13 -13.53 -8.08
CA ILE A 4 -10.51 -13.13 -7.77
C ILE A 4 -11.00 -11.93 -8.58
N SER A 5 -10.18 -11.34 -9.46
CA SER A 5 -10.46 -10.06 -10.13
C SER A 5 -11.69 -10.09 -11.06
N ALA A 6 -11.98 -11.25 -11.66
CA ALA A 6 -13.10 -11.43 -12.60
C ALA A 6 -14.37 -12.01 -11.95
N LEU A 7 -14.42 -12.13 -10.62
CA LEU A 7 -15.50 -12.79 -9.90
C LEU A 7 -16.42 -11.75 -9.23
N ASP A 8 -17.69 -12.10 -9.05
CA ASP A 8 -18.59 -11.32 -8.20
C ASP A 8 -18.21 -11.43 -6.71
N VAL A 9 -18.65 -10.45 -5.91
CA VAL A 9 -18.28 -10.31 -4.50
C VAL A 9 -18.58 -11.57 -3.67
N SER A 10 -19.68 -12.26 -3.98
CA SER A 10 -20.08 -13.48 -3.28
C SER A 10 -19.11 -14.63 -3.54
N ILE A 11 -18.73 -14.81 -4.79
CA ILE A 11 -17.77 -15.85 -5.20
C ILE A 11 -16.36 -15.49 -4.71
N GLN A 12 -15.98 -14.21 -4.76
CA GLN A 12 -14.70 -13.77 -4.16
C GLN A 12 -14.56 -14.22 -2.71
N ALA A 13 -15.60 -13.99 -1.89
CA ALA A 13 -15.60 -14.39 -0.48
C ALA A 13 -15.46 -15.92 -0.31
N GLN A 14 -16.13 -16.71 -1.15
CA GLN A 14 -16.03 -18.17 -1.11
C GLN A 14 -14.61 -18.66 -1.46
N ILE A 15 -13.98 -18.07 -2.49
CA ILE A 15 -12.61 -18.41 -2.87
C ILE A 15 -11.61 -18.03 -1.78
N MET A 16 -11.78 -16.87 -1.15
CA MET A 16 -10.91 -16.43 -0.04
C MET A 16 -11.01 -17.38 1.15
N ASN A 17 -12.22 -17.75 1.58
CA ASN A 17 -12.42 -18.74 2.63
C ASN A 17 -11.83 -20.12 2.26
N LEU A 18 -11.90 -20.50 0.99
CA LEU A 18 -11.26 -21.73 0.51
C LEU A 18 -9.74 -21.67 0.62
N LEU A 19 -9.12 -20.54 0.22
CA LEU A 19 -7.67 -20.34 0.31
C LEU A 19 -7.19 -20.40 1.75
N GLU A 20 -7.87 -19.71 2.69
CA GLU A 20 -7.56 -19.76 4.12
C GLU A 20 -7.64 -21.18 4.68
N ARG A 21 -8.72 -21.91 4.36
CA ARG A 21 -8.87 -23.29 4.78
C ARG A 21 -7.75 -24.18 4.25
N LEU A 22 -7.41 -24.07 2.96
CA LEU A 22 -6.33 -24.85 2.36
C LEU A 22 -4.97 -24.48 2.96
N GLN A 23 -4.75 -23.21 3.27
CA GLN A 23 -3.54 -22.75 3.96
C GLN A 23 -3.40 -23.44 5.32
N ALA A 24 -4.47 -23.44 6.12
CA ALA A 24 -4.47 -24.07 7.44
C ALA A 24 -4.35 -25.61 7.37
N GLU A 25 -5.08 -26.26 6.45
CA GLU A 25 -5.11 -27.72 6.33
C GLU A 25 -3.81 -28.32 5.74
N LYS A 26 -3.14 -27.56 4.87
CA LYS A 26 -1.98 -28.03 4.10
C LYS A 26 -0.67 -27.35 4.46
N ASP A 27 -0.69 -26.46 5.46
CA ASP A 27 0.47 -25.64 5.87
C ASP A 27 1.13 -24.91 4.68
N LEU A 28 0.28 -24.25 3.86
CA LEU A 28 0.73 -23.60 2.62
C LEU A 28 1.18 -22.17 2.90
N THR A 29 2.21 -21.74 2.17
CA THR A 29 2.59 -20.34 2.06
C THR A 29 2.16 -19.81 0.71
N TYR A 30 1.41 -18.68 0.68
CA TYR A 30 0.95 -18.04 -0.55
C TYR A 30 1.74 -16.79 -0.88
N LEU A 31 2.01 -16.62 -2.18
CA LEU A 31 2.26 -15.30 -2.76
C LEU A 31 0.97 -14.87 -3.50
N PHE A 32 0.22 -13.96 -2.86
CA PHE A 32 -1.06 -13.46 -3.38
C PHE A 32 -0.86 -12.10 -4.04
N ILE A 33 -1.17 -11.97 -5.33
CA ILE A 33 -1.07 -10.71 -6.08
C ILE A 33 -2.49 -10.25 -6.43
N SER A 34 -2.84 -9.04 -6.02
CA SER A 34 -4.15 -8.45 -6.26
C SER A 34 -4.11 -6.92 -6.17
N HIS A 35 -5.01 -6.26 -6.89
CA HIS A 35 -5.29 -4.84 -6.73
C HIS A 35 -6.46 -4.57 -5.76
N ASP A 36 -7.17 -5.59 -5.30
CA ASP A 36 -8.19 -5.45 -4.25
C ASP A 36 -7.55 -5.44 -2.86
N LEU A 37 -7.39 -4.24 -2.32
CA LEU A 37 -6.78 -4.02 -1.01
C LEU A 37 -7.57 -4.65 0.14
N ARG A 38 -8.89 -4.88 0.00
CA ARG A 38 -9.71 -5.57 1.02
C ARG A 38 -9.37 -7.05 1.07
N ALA A 39 -9.24 -7.68 -0.10
CA ALA A 39 -8.82 -9.07 -0.20
C ALA A 39 -7.39 -9.28 0.34
N VAL A 40 -6.47 -8.37 -0.02
CA VAL A 40 -5.10 -8.39 0.50
C VAL A 40 -5.09 -8.26 2.02
N ARG A 41 -5.87 -7.32 2.59
CA ARG A 41 -5.98 -7.13 4.04
C ARG A 41 -6.47 -8.38 4.78
N HIS A 42 -7.39 -9.12 4.18
CA HIS A 42 -8.01 -10.29 4.79
C HIS A 42 -7.05 -11.49 4.80
N LEU A 43 -6.35 -11.73 3.69
CA LEU A 43 -5.59 -12.97 3.48
C LEU A 43 -4.10 -12.87 3.86
N SER A 44 -3.52 -11.65 3.94
CA SER A 44 -2.06 -11.51 3.96
C SER A 44 -1.52 -11.17 5.33
N ASP A 45 -0.54 -11.95 5.82
CA ASP A 45 0.25 -11.64 7.01
C ASP A 45 1.24 -10.49 6.76
N ARG A 46 1.81 -10.44 5.54
CA ARG A 46 2.71 -9.38 5.10
C ARG A 46 2.28 -8.85 3.75
N VAL A 47 2.44 -7.54 3.56
CA VAL A 47 2.06 -6.85 2.33
C VAL A 47 3.25 -6.12 1.74
N ALA A 48 3.50 -6.36 0.45
CA ALA A 48 4.44 -5.59 -0.37
C ALA A 48 3.66 -4.71 -1.34
N VAL A 49 3.83 -3.41 -1.23
CA VAL A 49 3.24 -2.44 -2.16
C VAL A 49 4.20 -2.19 -3.31
N MET A 50 3.71 -2.34 -4.53
CA MET A 50 4.51 -2.17 -5.74
C MET A 50 4.05 -0.94 -6.55
N TYR A 51 5.00 -0.19 -7.08
CA TYR A 51 4.75 0.91 -8.01
C TYR A 51 5.74 0.87 -9.17
N LEU A 52 5.25 0.84 -10.41
CA LEU A 52 6.05 0.75 -11.64
C LEU A 52 7.20 -0.29 -11.53
N GLY A 53 6.84 -1.53 -11.17
CA GLY A 53 7.78 -2.66 -11.11
C GLY A 53 8.73 -2.67 -9.90
N ARG A 54 8.60 -1.74 -8.95
CA ARG A 54 9.44 -1.68 -7.74
C ARG A 54 8.60 -1.83 -6.48
N ILE A 55 9.08 -2.61 -5.52
CA ILE A 55 8.53 -2.63 -4.16
C ILE A 55 8.92 -1.30 -3.51
N VAL A 56 7.91 -0.53 -3.09
CA VAL A 56 8.08 0.78 -2.48
C VAL A 56 7.81 0.77 -0.98
N GLU A 57 7.06 -0.22 -0.50
CA GLU A 57 6.80 -0.45 0.93
C GLU A 57 6.57 -1.93 1.19
N LEU A 58 7.03 -2.43 2.34
CA LEU A 58 6.84 -3.80 2.79
C LEU A 58 6.70 -3.81 4.31
N ALA A 59 5.58 -4.30 4.82
CA ALA A 59 5.36 -4.43 6.26
C ALA A 59 4.39 -5.58 6.59
N ASP A 60 4.16 -5.79 7.88
CA ASP A 60 3.08 -6.66 8.33
C ASP A 60 1.73 -6.10 7.88
N GLY A 61 0.77 -6.96 7.56
CA GLY A 61 -0.50 -6.57 6.95
C GLY A 61 -1.21 -5.47 7.74
N ARG A 62 -1.26 -5.56 9.07
CA ARG A 62 -1.88 -4.54 9.92
C ARG A 62 -1.17 -3.19 9.84
N GLU A 63 0.16 -3.19 9.81
CA GLU A 63 0.97 -1.96 9.76
C GLU A 63 0.74 -1.18 8.46
N ILE A 64 0.67 -1.86 7.33
CA ILE A 64 0.41 -1.22 6.03
C ILE A 64 -0.90 -0.41 6.05
N TYR A 65 -1.95 -0.90 6.73
CA TYR A 65 -3.25 -0.24 6.77
C TYR A 65 -3.35 0.83 7.86
N ASN A 66 -2.67 0.64 8.99
CA ASN A 66 -2.78 1.53 10.14
C ASN A 66 -1.76 2.67 10.10
N ASP A 67 -0.56 2.41 9.57
CA ASP A 67 0.56 3.36 9.57
C ASP A 67 1.38 3.25 8.28
N PRO A 68 0.76 3.52 7.10
CA PRO A 68 1.45 3.50 5.83
C PRO A 68 2.50 4.62 5.77
N LEU A 69 3.75 4.26 5.49
CA LEU A 69 4.87 5.20 5.46
C LEU A 69 5.01 5.85 4.07
N MET A 70 4.90 5.06 3.00
CA MET A 70 5.10 5.56 1.64
C MET A 70 3.91 6.41 1.18
N PRO A 71 4.11 7.63 0.64
CA PRO A 71 3.02 8.50 0.18
C PRO A 71 2.09 7.85 -0.85
N TYR A 72 2.60 6.93 -1.67
CA TYR A 72 1.79 6.15 -2.59
C TYR A 72 0.85 5.19 -1.85
N THR A 73 1.35 4.48 -0.85
CA THR A 73 0.56 3.58 -0.01
C THR A 73 -0.54 4.34 0.74
N GLN A 74 -0.21 5.51 1.29
CA GLN A 74 -1.18 6.41 1.93
C GLN A 74 -2.32 6.76 0.97
N ALA A 75 -1.99 7.12 -0.28
CA ALA A 75 -2.99 7.42 -1.29
C ALA A 75 -3.85 6.19 -1.66
N LEU A 76 -3.23 5.02 -1.82
CA LEU A 76 -3.95 3.76 -2.08
C LEU A 76 -4.93 3.43 -0.94
N ILE A 77 -4.46 3.44 0.30
CA ILE A 77 -5.30 3.14 1.47
C ILE A 77 -6.41 4.18 1.60
N SER A 78 -6.12 5.48 1.33
CA SER A 78 -7.13 6.53 1.35
C SER A 78 -8.25 6.34 0.33
N ALA A 79 -8.04 5.56 -0.70
CA ALA A 79 -9.04 5.29 -1.73
C ALA A 79 -9.94 4.08 -1.42
N VAL A 80 -9.60 3.25 -0.42
CA VAL A 80 -10.42 2.09 -0.02
C VAL A 80 -11.67 2.57 0.70
N PRO A 81 -12.90 2.29 0.21
CA PRO A 81 -14.13 2.72 0.88
C PRO A 81 -14.26 2.10 2.28
N LEU A 82 -14.68 2.92 3.24
CA LEU A 82 -15.03 2.45 4.57
C LEU A 82 -16.45 1.88 4.59
N PRO A 83 -16.71 0.81 5.36
CA PRO A 83 -18.05 0.25 5.49
C PRO A 83 -19.03 1.20 6.18
N ASP A 84 -18.54 2.11 7.02
CA ASP A 84 -19.31 3.08 7.76
C ASP A 84 -19.51 4.38 6.95
N PRO A 85 -20.76 4.75 6.57
CA PRO A 85 -21.04 5.94 5.80
C PRO A 85 -20.70 7.25 6.53
N GLU A 86 -20.77 7.29 7.86
CA GLU A 86 -20.45 8.51 8.64
C GLU A 86 -18.93 8.73 8.65
N LEU A 87 -18.14 7.67 8.82
CA LEU A 87 -16.69 7.73 8.75
C LEU A 87 -16.22 8.03 7.31
N GLU A 88 -16.82 7.42 6.31
CA GLU A 88 -16.51 7.68 4.90
C GLU A 88 -16.76 9.14 4.52
N SER A 89 -17.84 9.77 5.02
CA SER A 89 -18.17 11.17 4.72
C SER A 89 -17.16 12.17 5.29
N LYS A 90 -16.49 11.82 6.39
CA LYS A 90 -15.50 12.67 7.08
C LYS A 90 -14.08 12.42 6.57
N ARG A 91 -13.89 11.38 5.76
CA ARG A 91 -12.56 10.97 5.29
C ARG A 91 -12.06 11.84 4.15
N GLU A 92 -10.85 12.32 4.28
CA GLU A 92 -10.14 13.04 3.22
C GLU A 92 -9.41 12.05 2.31
N ARG A 93 -9.86 11.93 1.05
CA ARG A 93 -9.17 11.13 0.03
C ARG A 93 -7.95 11.87 -0.49
N ILE A 94 -6.82 11.18 -0.57
CA ILE A 94 -5.61 11.70 -1.18
C ILE A 94 -5.72 11.54 -2.71
N ILE A 95 -6.01 12.63 -3.40
CA ILE A 95 -6.11 12.63 -4.87
C ILE A 95 -4.70 12.81 -5.45
N LEU A 96 -4.23 11.81 -6.16
CA LEU A 96 -2.97 11.87 -6.89
C LEU A 96 -3.14 12.69 -8.16
N LYS A 97 -2.25 13.66 -8.37
CA LYS A 97 -2.24 14.50 -9.59
C LYS A 97 -1.42 13.84 -10.69
N GLY A 98 -1.79 14.12 -11.95
CA GLY A 98 -1.10 13.64 -13.14
C GLY A 98 -1.38 12.16 -13.47
N ASP A 99 -0.96 11.77 -14.67
CA ASP A 99 -1.15 10.42 -15.19
C ASP A 99 -0.12 9.44 -14.60
N VAL A 100 -0.44 8.16 -14.67
CA VAL A 100 0.53 7.10 -14.32
C VAL A 100 1.59 7.04 -15.41
N PRO A 101 2.89 7.24 -15.09
CA PRO A 101 3.95 7.13 -16.08
C PRO A 101 4.03 5.73 -16.68
N SER A 102 4.57 5.64 -17.91
CA SER A 102 4.75 4.35 -18.57
C SER A 102 5.73 3.45 -17.78
N PRO A 103 5.39 2.20 -17.53
CA PRO A 103 6.33 1.24 -16.95
C PRO A 103 7.50 0.90 -17.88
N MET A 104 7.38 1.17 -19.17
CA MET A 104 8.47 0.96 -20.16
C MET A 104 9.51 2.09 -20.13
N ASP A 105 9.11 3.28 -19.68
CA ASP A 105 10.01 4.44 -19.50
C ASP A 105 9.66 5.12 -18.17
N PRO A 106 10.04 4.49 -17.04
CA PRO A 106 9.73 5.02 -15.73
C PRO A 106 10.55 6.29 -15.43
N PRO A 107 10.01 7.22 -14.66
CA PRO A 107 10.73 8.43 -14.25
C PRO A 107 12.05 8.09 -13.56
N ARG A 108 13.10 8.92 -13.79
CA ARG A 108 14.38 8.79 -13.08
C ARG A 108 14.18 9.01 -11.58
N GLY A 109 15.10 8.50 -10.77
CA GLY A 109 15.05 8.63 -9.32
C GLY A 109 13.92 7.82 -8.69
N CYS A 110 13.16 8.44 -7.81
CA CYS A 110 11.95 7.85 -7.24
C CYS A 110 10.86 7.80 -8.30
N HIS A 111 10.40 6.62 -8.71
CA HIS A 111 9.39 6.47 -9.76
C HIS A 111 8.07 7.20 -9.45
N PHE A 112 7.77 7.42 -8.17
CA PHE A 112 6.55 8.09 -7.73
C PHE A 112 6.67 9.62 -7.64
N HIS A 113 7.86 10.21 -7.81
CA HIS A 113 8.10 11.63 -7.54
C HIS A 113 7.20 12.57 -8.36
N THR A 114 6.86 12.22 -9.59
CA THR A 114 6.01 13.04 -10.48
C THR A 114 4.57 13.21 -9.97
N ARG A 115 4.13 12.32 -9.08
CA ARG A 115 2.76 12.30 -8.50
C ARG A 115 2.78 12.50 -6.99
N CYS A 116 3.95 12.62 -6.38
CA CYS A 116 4.13 12.72 -4.95
C CYS A 116 3.97 14.18 -4.49
N ARG A 117 3.00 14.46 -3.62
CA ARG A 117 2.81 15.80 -3.03
C ARG A 117 3.95 16.24 -2.11
N TYR A 118 4.80 15.30 -1.68
CA TYR A 118 5.95 15.54 -0.82
C TYR A 118 7.29 15.49 -1.56
N ALA A 119 7.27 15.50 -2.90
CA ALA A 119 8.49 15.41 -3.69
C ALA A 119 9.43 16.59 -3.39
N ILE A 120 10.72 16.27 -3.29
CA ILE A 120 11.82 17.23 -3.20
C ILE A 120 12.72 17.08 -4.44
N PRO A 121 13.58 18.03 -4.76
CA PRO A 121 14.45 17.96 -5.95
C PRO A 121 15.21 16.65 -6.07
N ASP A 122 15.73 16.12 -4.97
CA ASP A 122 16.50 14.87 -4.93
C ASP A 122 15.68 13.64 -5.36
N CYS A 123 14.35 13.67 -5.19
CA CYS A 123 13.49 12.58 -5.63
C CYS A 123 13.54 12.34 -7.14
N SER A 124 13.87 13.34 -7.95
CA SER A 124 14.02 13.19 -9.40
C SER A 124 15.39 12.63 -9.80
N ALA A 125 16.40 12.74 -8.92
CA ALA A 125 17.77 12.35 -9.20
C ALA A 125 18.17 11.02 -8.55
N VAL A 126 17.70 10.78 -7.32
CA VAL A 126 18.10 9.64 -6.49
C VAL A 126 16.99 8.59 -6.42
N SER A 127 17.32 7.35 -6.76
CA SER A 127 16.43 6.20 -6.60
C SER A 127 16.49 5.72 -5.15
N PRO A 128 15.41 5.83 -4.37
CA PRO A 128 15.41 5.39 -2.98
C PRO A 128 15.54 3.87 -2.89
N LYS A 129 16.32 3.40 -1.93
CA LYS A 129 16.41 1.98 -1.60
C LYS A 129 15.30 1.62 -0.62
N LEU A 130 14.83 0.38 -0.68
CA LEU A 130 13.94 -0.18 0.34
C LEU A 130 14.77 -0.42 1.61
N VAL A 131 14.53 0.37 2.65
CA VAL A 131 15.25 0.29 3.93
C VAL A 131 14.28 0.10 5.08
N GLU A 132 14.72 -0.56 6.14
CA GLU A 132 13.93 -0.74 7.35
C GLU A 132 13.85 0.57 8.12
N ILE A 133 12.64 1.08 8.30
CA ILE A 133 12.35 2.33 9.03
C ILE A 133 11.92 2.03 10.47
N LYS A 134 11.11 0.99 10.64
CA LYS A 134 10.63 0.43 11.90
C LYS A 134 10.83 -1.08 11.87
N PRO A 135 10.82 -1.79 12.99
CA PRO A 135 10.93 -3.25 13.00
C PRO A 135 9.93 -3.89 12.03
N ARG A 136 10.45 -4.64 11.04
CA ARG A 136 9.70 -5.34 9.98
C ARG A 136 8.92 -4.43 9.01
N HIS A 137 9.11 -3.11 9.04
CA HIS A 137 8.47 -2.12 8.18
C HIS A 137 9.52 -1.38 7.34
N TYR A 138 9.50 -1.62 6.04
CA TYR A 138 10.46 -1.13 5.06
C TYR A 138 9.79 -0.15 4.11
N ALA A 139 10.47 0.94 3.79
CA ALA A 139 9.99 1.89 2.80
C ALA A 139 11.11 2.41 1.91
N ALA A 140 10.77 2.70 0.64
CA ALA A 140 11.67 3.26 -0.35
C ALA A 140 11.34 4.74 -0.60
N CYS A 141 11.67 5.60 0.37
CA CYS A 141 11.40 7.03 0.29
C CYS A 141 12.54 7.84 0.93
N LEU A 142 13.08 8.82 0.19
CA LEU A 142 14.17 9.67 0.69
C LEU A 142 13.76 10.51 1.90
N ARG A 143 12.48 10.84 2.03
CA ARG A 143 11.97 11.69 3.12
C ARG A 143 11.70 10.97 4.43
N ILE A 144 11.52 9.65 4.40
CA ILE A 144 11.26 8.82 5.59
C ILE A 144 12.40 7.86 5.90
N SER A 145 13.50 7.88 5.13
CA SER A 145 14.72 7.16 5.49
C SER A 145 15.33 7.77 6.75
N GLN A 146 16.18 7.00 7.44
CA GLN A 146 16.87 7.47 8.66
C GLN A 146 17.66 8.77 8.42
N ASP A 147 18.10 9.00 7.17
CA ASP A 147 18.84 10.19 6.77
C ASP A 147 17.92 11.40 6.49
N HIS A 148 16.62 11.18 6.31
CA HIS A 148 15.63 12.22 6.02
C HIS A 148 14.30 11.97 6.77
N PRO A 149 14.26 12.17 8.10
CA PRO A 149 13.12 11.75 8.93
C PRO A 149 11.84 12.59 8.82
N ASN A 150 11.71 13.50 7.86
CA ASN A 150 10.71 14.58 7.91
C ASN A 150 9.52 14.45 6.94
N ILE A 151 8.89 13.30 6.84
CA ILE A 151 7.45 13.33 6.54
C ILE A 151 6.75 13.30 7.89
N GLU A 152 6.04 14.39 8.23
CA GLU A 152 5.16 14.40 9.39
C GLU A 152 4.22 13.18 9.30
N GLN A 153 4.28 12.33 10.32
CA GLN A 153 3.53 11.07 10.40
C GLN A 153 2.04 11.30 10.69
N ASN A 154 1.49 12.47 10.38
CA ASN A 154 0.11 12.84 10.62
C ASN A 154 -0.90 12.15 9.69
N ALA A 155 -0.48 11.13 8.94
CA ALA A 155 -1.41 10.35 8.13
C ALA A 155 -2.36 9.47 8.98
N ALA A 156 -1.93 9.02 10.16
CA ALA A 156 -2.76 8.16 11.02
C ALA A 156 -3.93 8.93 11.66
N GLU A 157 -3.75 10.20 11.99
CA GLU A 157 -4.81 11.05 12.56
C GLU A 157 -5.87 11.43 11.50
N ASN A 158 -5.48 11.53 10.22
CA ASN A 158 -6.39 11.88 9.13
C ASN A 158 -7.05 10.67 8.45
N LEU A 159 -6.56 9.44 8.69
CA LEU A 159 -7.11 8.24 8.07
C LEU A 159 -8.23 7.56 8.89
N GLY A 160 -8.61 8.13 10.02
CA GLY A 160 -9.65 7.57 10.91
C GLY A 160 -9.32 6.11 11.21
N VAL A 161 -8.56 5.88 12.27
CA VAL A 161 -8.16 4.56 12.72
C VAL A 161 -9.35 3.60 12.68
N LEU A 162 -9.29 2.60 11.82
CA LEU A 162 -10.16 1.44 11.88
C LEU A 162 -9.74 0.60 13.09
N SER A 163 -10.11 1.05 14.27
CA SER A 163 -10.08 0.25 15.48
C SER A 163 -11.34 -0.63 15.51
N ALA A 164 -11.19 -1.86 15.17
CA ALA A 164 -11.91 -3.03 15.73
C ALA A 164 -11.47 -4.29 15.00
#